data_43f5d0e1ac4c13eb646b90af9f8b2652
#
_entry.id   43f5d0e1ac4c13eb646b90af9f8b2652
#
_cell.length_a   1.000
_cell.length_b   1.000
_cell.length_c   1.000
_cell.angle_alpha   90.00
_cell.angle_beta   90.00
_cell.angle_gamma   90.00
#
_symmetry.space_group_name_H-M   'P 1'
#
loop_
_entity.id
_entity.type
_entity.pdbx_description
1 polymer ?
#
loop_
_entity_poly.entity_id
_entity_poly.type
_entity_poly.pdbx_seq_one_letter_code
_entity_poly.pdbx_strand_id
1 'polypeptide(L)'
;MAKKKESVEEPLEKQLWKAADKLRKNIDAAEYKHVVLGLIFLKYISVSFEELYQKLMGEVTEGADPEDREEYKAENVFFVPADARWTHIVSKAKDPQIGKYVDEAMDAIEKGNSSLKGVLPKVFARQNLDPASLGELIDLIGNSTISLSLIHISEPTRL
;
A
#
# COMPACT_ATOMS: atom_id res chain seq x y z
N MET A 1 -10.71 -21.29 24.27
CA MET A 1 -10.33 -20.59 24.57
C MET A 1 -9.57 -19.49 24.03
N ALA A 2 -9.63 -18.45 24.71
CA ALA A 2 -9.01 -17.23 24.28
C ALA A 2 -7.52 -17.40 24.15
N LYS A 3 -6.96 -18.21 25.03
CA LYS A 3 -5.59 -18.45 24.95
C LYS A 3 -5.17 -19.13 23.70
N LYS A 4 -5.96 -20.00 23.19
CA LYS A 4 -5.63 -20.65 21.99
C LYS A 4 -5.56 -19.66 20.86
N LYS A 5 -6.44 -18.72 20.84
CA LYS A 5 -6.44 -17.75 19.81
C LYS A 5 -5.17 -16.93 19.88
N GLU A 6 -4.76 -16.55 21.05
CA GLU A 6 -3.56 -15.79 21.16
C GLU A 6 -2.35 -16.56 20.72
N SER A 7 -2.29 -17.82 21.06
CA SER A 7 -1.13 -18.59 20.69
C SER A 7 -1.05 -18.78 19.20
N VAL A 8 -2.18 -18.78 18.52
CA VAL A 8 -2.19 -18.97 17.10
C VAL A 8 -1.83 -17.68 16.38
N GLU A 9 -2.17 -16.58 16.99
CA GLU A 9 -1.91 -15.32 16.33
C GLU A 9 -0.53 -14.81 16.58
N GLU A 10 0.29 -14.87 15.57
CA GLU A 10 1.58 -14.22 15.63
C GLU A 10 1.33 -12.73 15.46
N PRO A 11 2.21 -11.90 15.99
CA PRO A 11 2.11 -10.47 15.71
C PRO A 11 2.10 -10.29 14.21
N LEU A 12 1.27 -9.37 13.73
CA LEU A 12 1.18 -9.12 12.31
C LEU A 12 2.51 -8.69 11.74
N GLU A 13 3.28 -7.96 12.53
CA GLU A 13 4.58 -7.53 12.08
C GLU A 13 5.45 -8.72 11.75
N LYS A 14 5.39 -9.74 12.60
CA LYS A 14 6.18 -10.94 12.38
C LYS A 14 5.71 -11.68 11.15
N GLN A 15 4.41 -11.75 10.95
CA GLN A 15 3.87 -12.41 9.78
C GLN A 15 4.28 -11.68 8.51
N LEU A 16 4.29 -10.36 8.59
CA LEU A 16 4.68 -9.54 7.47
C LEU A 16 6.12 -9.82 7.07
N TRP A 17 7.01 -9.85 8.04
CA TRP A 17 8.41 -10.10 7.74
C TRP A 17 8.66 -11.52 7.28
N LYS A 18 7.87 -12.48 7.75
CA LYS A 18 7.98 -13.83 7.28
C LYS A 18 7.60 -13.93 5.81
N ALA A 19 6.52 -13.25 5.43
CA ALA A 19 6.09 -13.28 4.04
C ALA A 19 7.12 -12.59 3.17
N ALA A 20 7.68 -11.48 3.67
CA ALA A 20 8.67 -10.75 2.90
C ALA A 20 9.96 -11.55 2.72
N ASP A 21 10.28 -12.41 3.71
CA ASP A 21 11.46 -13.23 3.61
C ASP A 21 11.44 -14.15 2.39
N LYS A 22 10.27 -14.51 1.93
CA LYS A 22 10.17 -15.36 0.75
C LYS A 22 10.67 -14.63 -0.47
N LEU A 23 10.58 -13.33 -0.50
CA LEU A 23 11.06 -12.55 -1.61
C LEU A 23 12.57 -12.40 -1.59
N ARG A 24 13.17 -12.48 -0.40
CA ARG A 24 14.59 -12.26 -0.28
C ARG A 24 15.45 -13.28 -0.98
N LYS A 25 14.88 -14.42 -1.29
CA LYS A 25 15.66 -15.48 -1.93
C LYS A 25 16.24 -15.04 -3.26
N ASN A 26 15.55 -14.16 -3.95
CA ASN A 26 15.95 -13.76 -5.28
C ASN A 26 16.33 -12.31 -5.44
N ILE A 27 16.36 -11.55 -4.34
CA ILE A 27 16.69 -10.14 -4.42
C ILE A 27 17.61 -9.77 -3.26
N ASP A 28 18.36 -8.69 -3.42
CA ASP A 28 19.28 -8.31 -2.36
C ASP A 28 18.53 -7.53 -1.27
N ALA A 29 19.24 -7.27 -0.16
CA ALA A 29 18.61 -6.67 1.01
C ALA A 29 18.04 -5.28 0.75
N ALA A 30 18.71 -4.49 -0.04
CA ALA A 30 18.24 -3.13 -0.31
C ALA A 30 16.95 -3.15 -1.12
N GLU A 31 16.90 -4.03 -2.12
CA GLU A 31 15.72 -4.13 -2.95
C GLU A 31 14.53 -4.66 -2.17
N TYR A 32 14.81 -5.64 -1.31
CA TYR A 32 13.79 -6.23 -0.47
C TYR A 32 13.14 -5.17 0.42
N LYS A 33 13.94 -4.28 1.00
CA LYS A 33 13.40 -3.22 1.83
C LYS A 33 12.53 -2.27 1.04
N HIS A 34 12.95 -1.95 -0.18
CA HIS A 34 12.17 -1.05 -1.01
C HIS A 34 10.82 -1.66 -1.37
N VAL A 35 10.79 -2.98 -1.60
CA VAL A 35 9.55 -3.67 -1.92
C VAL A 35 8.59 -3.58 -0.75
N VAL A 36 9.06 -3.94 0.44
CA VAL A 36 8.19 -3.96 1.61
C VAL A 36 7.70 -2.57 1.97
N LEU A 37 8.62 -1.62 2.05
CA LEU A 37 8.24 -0.26 2.43
C LEU A 37 7.39 0.41 1.37
N GLY A 38 7.64 0.08 0.10
CA GLY A 38 6.83 0.64 -0.97
C GLY A 38 5.39 0.19 -0.88
N LEU A 39 5.17 -1.09 -0.58
CA LEU A 39 3.82 -1.61 -0.44
C LEU A 39 3.11 -1.01 0.77
N ILE A 40 3.82 -0.86 1.87
CA ILE A 40 3.24 -0.26 3.07
C ILE A 40 2.84 1.19 2.78
N PHE A 41 3.71 1.91 2.09
CA PHE A 41 3.44 3.29 1.75
C PHE A 41 2.24 3.39 0.79
N LEU A 42 2.18 2.46 -0.17
CA LEU A 42 1.06 2.43 -1.10
C LEU A 42 -0.26 2.23 -0.35
N LYS A 43 -0.25 1.32 0.61
CA LYS A 43 -1.45 1.09 1.39
C LYS A 43 -1.81 2.32 2.21
N TYR A 44 -0.81 2.96 2.82
CA TYR A 44 -1.05 4.14 3.63
C TYR A 44 -1.69 5.26 2.80
N ILE A 45 -1.12 5.50 1.63
CA ILE A 45 -1.66 6.52 0.74
C ILE A 45 -3.09 6.19 0.36
N SER A 46 -3.35 4.93 0.05
CA SER A 46 -4.67 4.51 -0.39
C SER A 46 -5.69 4.62 0.74
N VAL A 47 -5.30 4.27 1.96
CA VAL A 47 -6.21 4.36 3.10
C VAL A 47 -6.54 5.81 3.40
N SER A 48 -5.54 6.70 3.38
CA SER A 48 -5.79 8.12 3.60
C SER A 48 -6.73 8.69 2.55
N PHE A 49 -6.50 8.29 1.30
CA PHE A 49 -7.37 8.73 0.21
C PHE A 49 -8.78 8.23 0.43
N GLU A 50 -8.91 6.97 0.78
CA GLU A 50 -10.23 6.37 0.92
C GLU A 50 -11.03 7.01 2.05
N GLU A 51 -10.37 7.37 3.14
CA GLU A 51 -11.06 8.02 4.24
C GLU A 51 -11.65 9.36 3.81
N LEU A 52 -10.88 10.13 3.06
CA LEU A 52 -11.40 11.40 2.58
C LEU A 52 -12.45 11.18 1.49
N TYR A 53 -12.25 10.16 0.67
CA TYR A 53 -13.22 9.83 -0.37
C TYR A 53 -14.60 9.56 0.25
N GLN A 54 -14.64 8.77 1.32
CA GLN A 54 -15.89 8.45 1.97
C GLN A 54 -16.52 9.69 2.61
N LYS A 55 -15.68 10.56 3.16
CA LYS A 55 -16.19 11.79 3.74
C LYS A 55 -16.82 12.66 2.66
N LEU A 56 -16.13 12.79 1.52
CA LEU A 56 -16.66 13.60 0.42
C LEU A 56 -17.92 12.99 -0.16
N MET A 57 -18.02 11.66 -0.19
CA MET A 57 -19.22 11.02 -0.68
C MET A 57 -20.41 11.40 0.19
N GLY A 58 -20.20 11.59 1.47
CA GLY A 58 -21.28 11.99 2.36
C GLY A 58 -21.64 13.46 2.23
N GLU A 59 -20.83 14.24 1.50
CA GLU A 59 -21.07 15.66 1.33
C GLU A 59 -21.38 16.04 -0.10
N VAL A 60 -21.70 15.07 -0.94
CA VAL A 60 -21.97 15.35 -2.35
C VAL A 60 -23.15 16.31 -2.50
N THR A 61 -24.15 16.21 -1.67
CA THR A 61 -25.31 17.10 -1.77
C THR A 61 -24.92 18.53 -1.41
N GLU A 62 -23.78 18.72 -0.78
CA GLU A 62 -23.31 20.06 -0.42
C GLU A 62 -22.28 20.57 -1.41
N GLY A 63 -22.12 19.88 -2.53
CA GLY A 63 -21.22 20.33 -3.55
C GLY A 63 -19.86 19.65 -3.61
N ALA A 64 -19.60 18.69 -2.72
CA ALA A 64 -18.32 18.01 -2.74
C ALA A 64 -18.23 17.06 -3.92
N ASP A 65 -17.02 16.91 -4.46
CA ASP A 65 -16.78 16.00 -5.59
C ASP A 65 -15.64 15.06 -5.23
N PRO A 66 -15.93 13.80 -4.93
CA PRO A 66 -14.89 12.84 -4.53
C PRO A 66 -13.84 12.57 -5.60
N GLU A 67 -14.10 12.96 -6.84
CA GLU A 67 -13.11 12.75 -7.90
C GLU A 67 -12.33 14.02 -8.24
N ASP A 68 -12.57 15.11 -7.53
CA ASP A 68 -11.85 16.35 -7.77
C ASP A 68 -10.55 16.35 -6.99
N ARG A 69 -9.44 16.37 -7.70
CA ARG A 69 -8.12 16.32 -7.07
C ARG A 69 -7.87 17.47 -6.13
N GLU A 70 -8.50 18.60 -6.37
CA GLU A 70 -8.30 19.76 -5.51
C GLU A 70 -8.85 19.55 -4.11
N GLU A 71 -9.88 18.69 -3.99
CA GLU A 71 -10.43 18.37 -2.68
C GLU A 71 -9.38 17.70 -1.81
N TYR A 72 -8.54 16.86 -2.42
CA TYR A 72 -7.52 16.13 -1.69
C TYR A 72 -6.31 16.99 -1.42
N LYS A 73 -5.96 17.81 -2.38
CA LYS A 73 -4.82 18.68 -2.22
C LYS A 73 -5.06 19.67 -1.08
N ALA A 74 -6.29 20.15 -0.94
CA ALA A 74 -6.63 21.10 0.12
C ALA A 74 -6.47 20.46 1.50
N GLU A 75 -6.62 19.12 1.59
CA GLU A 75 -6.49 18.42 2.85
C GLU A 75 -5.13 17.75 3.02
N ASN A 76 -4.20 18.00 2.11
CA ASN A 76 -2.88 17.38 2.13
C ASN A 76 -2.94 15.87 2.03
N VAL A 77 -3.89 15.38 1.24
CA VAL A 77 -4.05 13.95 0.98
C VAL A 77 -3.71 13.70 -0.48
N PHE A 78 -2.93 12.66 -0.74
CA PHE A 78 -2.58 12.34 -2.12
C PHE A 78 -3.77 11.72 -2.81
N PHE A 79 -4.00 12.14 -4.04
CA PHE A 79 -5.11 11.58 -4.82
C PHE A 79 -4.70 10.24 -5.40
N VAL A 80 -5.57 9.24 -5.30
CA VAL A 80 -5.27 7.91 -5.81
C VAL A 80 -6.28 7.56 -6.91
N PRO A 81 -5.82 7.46 -8.16
CA PRO A 81 -6.73 7.07 -9.24
C PRO A 81 -7.28 5.67 -9.01
N ALA A 82 -8.41 5.38 -9.62
CA ALA A 82 -9.10 4.12 -9.39
C ALA A 82 -8.22 2.89 -9.56
N ASP A 83 -7.37 2.90 -10.59
CA ASP A 83 -6.51 1.75 -10.86
C ASP A 83 -5.36 1.60 -9.89
N ALA A 84 -5.14 2.59 -9.06
CA ALA A 84 -4.02 2.56 -8.12
C ALA A 84 -4.49 2.35 -6.69
N ARG A 85 -5.78 2.26 -6.46
CA ARG A 85 -6.29 2.09 -5.09
C ARG A 85 -5.97 0.70 -4.57
N TRP A 86 -5.76 0.63 -3.27
CA TRP A 86 -5.35 -0.63 -2.65
C TRP A 86 -6.33 -1.76 -2.93
N THR A 87 -7.63 -1.46 -2.97
CA THR A 87 -8.61 -2.50 -3.25
C THR A 87 -8.40 -3.11 -4.63
N HIS A 88 -7.99 -2.29 -5.59
CA HIS A 88 -7.72 -2.80 -6.93
C HIS A 88 -6.48 -3.70 -6.90
N ILE A 89 -5.45 -3.28 -6.18
CA ILE A 89 -4.22 -4.06 -6.07
C ILE A 89 -4.50 -5.41 -5.42
N VAL A 90 -5.27 -5.40 -4.34
CA VAL A 90 -5.60 -6.65 -3.65
C VAL A 90 -6.37 -7.58 -4.56
N SER A 91 -7.26 -7.03 -5.38
CA SER A 91 -8.03 -7.86 -6.30
C SER A 91 -7.16 -8.55 -7.34
N LYS A 92 -5.94 -8.04 -7.56
CA LYS A 92 -5.01 -8.62 -8.52
C LYS A 92 -3.87 -9.39 -7.87
N ALA A 93 -3.95 -9.60 -6.56
CA ALA A 93 -2.84 -10.20 -5.82
C ALA A 93 -2.46 -11.59 -6.31
N LYS A 94 -3.41 -12.33 -6.87
CA LYS A 94 -3.13 -13.67 -7.36
C LYS A 94 -2.82 -13.72 -8.85
N ASP A 95 -2.81 -12.58 -9.50
CA ASP A 95 -2.52 -12.51 -10.92
C ASP A 95 -1.02 -12.59 -11.14
N PRO A 96 -0.55 -13.37 -12.12
CA PRO A 96 0.88 -13.45 -12.39
C PRO A 96 1.49 -12.11 -12.77
N GLN A 97 0.67 -11.14 -13.17
CA GLN A 97 1.15 -9.82 -13.53
C GLN A 97 1.04 -8.83 -12.38
N ILE A 98 0.92 -9.33 -11.17
CA ILE A 98 0.72 -8.45 -10.02
C ILE A 98 1.82 -7.38 -9.91
N GLY A 99 3.06 -7.73 -10.22
CA GLY A 99 4.14 -6.75 -10.16
C GLY A 99 3.91 -5.58 -11.10
N LYS A 100 3.37 -5.88 -12.27
CA LYS A 100 3.10 -4.84 -13.25
C LYS A 100 1.98 -3.93 -12.76
N TYR A 101 0.97 -4.51 -12.14
CA TYR A 101 -0.13 -3.70 -11.60
C TYR A 101 0.37 -2.76 -10.52
N VAL A 102 1.29 -3.24 -9.67
CA VAL A 102 1.82 -2.38 -8.61
C VAL A 102 2.66 -1.25 -9.21
N ASP A 103 3.50 -1.56 -10.20
CA ASP A 103 4.31 -0.54 -10.84
C ASP A 103 3.43 0.51 -11.52
N GLU A 104 2.36 0.06 -12.16
CA GLU A 104 1.45 0.98 -12.81
C GLU A 104 0.72 1.86 -11.80
N ALA A 105 0.39 1.29 -10.64
CA ALA A 105 -0.26 2.06 -9.60
C ALA A 105 0.68 3.14 -9.07
N MET A 106 1.94 2.78 -8.84
CA MET A 106 2.92 3.76 -8.38
C MET A 106 3.06 4.90 -9.38
N ASP A 107 3.13 4.55 -10.66
CA ASP A 107 3.28 5.55 -11.70
C ASP A 107 2.05 6.46 -11.77
N ALA A 108 0.87 5.89 -11.63
CA ALA A 108 -0.36 6.68 -11.69
C ALA A 108 -0.45 7.64 -10.52
N ILE A 109 -0.01 7.21 -9.34
CA ILE A 109 -0.03 8.07 -8.17
C ILE A 109 0.95 9.22 -8.36
N GLU A 110 2.13 8.94 -8.90
CA GLU A 110 3.10 9.99 -9.15
C GLU A 110 2.59 11.01 -10.15
N LYS A 111 1.93 10.53 -11.19
CA LYS A 111 1.41 11.44 -12.20
C LYS A 111 0.32 12.34 -11.66
N GLY A 112 -0.42 11.85 -10.69
CA GLY A 112 -1.48 12.63 -10.10
C GLY A 112 -1.03 13.52 -8.95
N ASN A 113 0.21 13.35 -8.49
CA ASN A 113 0.71 14.08 -7.32
C ASN A 113 2.16 14.46 -7.59
N SER A 114 2.36 15.67 -8.09
CA SER A 114 3.70 16.09 -8.52
C SER A 114 4.75 16.02 -7.41
N SER A 115 4.35 16.18 -6.17
CA SER A 115 5.31 16.12 -5.08
C SER A 115 5.89 14.72 -4.88
N LEU A 116 5.25 13.71 -5.44
CA LEU A 116 5.73 12.34 -5.32
C LEU A 116 6.51 11.87 -6.55
N LYS A 117 6.68 12.74 -7.52
CA LYS A 117 7.36 12.35 -8.74
C LYS A 117 8.75 11.83 -8.44
N GLY A 118 9.04 10.62 -8.91
CA GLY A 118 10.35 10.01 -8.72
C GLY A 118 10.59 9.43 -7.34
N VAL A 119 9.61 9.53 -6.47
CA VAL A 119 9.77 9.07 -5.09
C VAL A 119 9.39 7.60 -4.91
N LEU A 120 8.37 7.17 -5.61
CA LEU A 120 7.84 5.81 -5.40
C LEU A 120 8.67 4.78 -6.17
N PRO A 121 8.94 3.63 -5.55
CA PRO A 121 9.72 2.61 -6.24
C PRO A 121 8.90 1.92 -7.33
N LYS A 122 9.55 1.56 -8.41
CA LYS A 122 8.89 0.86 -9.50
C LYS A 122 9.71 -0.37 -9.83
N VAL A 123 9.82 -1.26 -8.86
CA VAL A 123 10.64 -2.45 -8.97
C VAL A 123 9.85 -3.73 -8.92
N PHE A 124 8.53 -3.63 -8.92
CA PHE A 124 7.69 -4.80 -8.64
C PHE A 124 7.50 -5.73 -9.82
N ALA A 125 7.72 -5.23 -11.03
CA ALA A 125 7.58 -6.07 -12.22
C ALA A 125 8.85 -6.81 -12.60
N ARG A 126 9.90 -6.71 -11.77
CA ARG A 126 11.15 -7.37 -12.10
C ARG A 126 11.01 -8.88 -12.07
N GLN A 127 11.79 -9.53 -12.92
CA GLN A 127 11.70 -10.98 -13.05
C GLN A 127 12.08 -11.73 -11.79
N ASN A 128 12.98 -11.18 -11.01
CA ASN A 128 13.43 -11.85 -9.80
C ASN A 128 12.46 -11.72 -8.63
N LEU A 129 11.35 -11.02 -8.82
CA LEU A 129 10.31 -10.95 -7.81
C LEU A 129 9.25 -11.99 -8.14
N ASP A 130 9.11 -12.98 -7.27
CA ASP A 130 8.14 -14.03 -7.48
C ASP A 130 6.71 -13.49 -7.31
N PRO A 131 5.86 -13.61 -8.33
CA PRO A 131 4.50 -13.06 -8.24
C PRO A 131 3.68 -13.65 -7.12
N ALA A 132 3.81 -14.94 -6.86
CA ALA A 132 3.02 -15.56 -5.79
C ALA A 132 3.43 -15.02 -4.42
N SER A 133 4.72 -14.84 -4.21
CA SER A 133 5.21 -14.32 -2.94
C SER A 133 4.81 -12.85 -2.80
N LEU A 134 4.88 -12.10 -3.88
CA LEU A 134 4.48 -10.71 -3.84
C LEU A 134 2.99 -10.59 -3.53
N GLY A 135 2.17 -11.42 -4.17
CA GLY A 135 0.74 -11.42 -3.90
C GLY A 135 0.41 -11.77 -2.46
N GLU A 136 1.16 -12.73 -1.91
CA GLU A 136 0.96 -13.14 -0.53
C GLU A 136 1.26 -11.98 0.42
N LEU A 137 2.33 -11.25 0.14
CA LEU A 137 2.71 -10.10 0.94
C LEU A 137 1.65 -9.01 0.86
N ILE A 138 1.12 -8.78 -0.34
CA ILE A 138 0.06 -7.79 -0.53
C ILE A 138 -1.18 -8.16 0.27
N ASP A 139 -1.58 -9.43 0.24
CA ASP A 139 -2.74 -9.87 0.98
C ASP A 139 -2.53 -9.68 2.48
N LEU A 140 -1.35 -9.99 2.95
CA LEU A 140 -1.05 -9.87 4.36
C LEU A 140 -1.12 -8.41 4.81
N ILE A 141 -0.54 -7.52 4.04
CA ILE A 141 -0.61 -6.10 4.35
C ILE A 141 -2.04 -5.60 4.25
N GLY A 142 -2.77 -6.09 3.25
CA GLY A 142 -4.15 -5.65 3.04
C GLY A 142 -5.10 -6.08 4.13
N ASN A 143 -4.81 -7.21 4.78
CA ASN A 143 -5.70 -7.73 5.81
C ASN A 143 -5.33 -7.29 7.21
N SER A 144 -4.44 -6.32 7.32
CA SER A 144 -3.97 -5.93 8.62
C SER A 144 -3.98 -4.42 8.78
N THR A 145 -3.98 -3.97 10.02
CA THR A 145 -3.88 -2.55 10.28
C THR A 145 -2.45 -2.19 10.66
N ILE A 146 -1.56 -3.16 10.61
CA ILE A 146 -0.20 -2.93 11.05
C ILE A 146 0.54 -1.91 10.23
N SER A 147 0.17 -1.75 8.97
CA SER A 147 0.84 -0.78 8.13
C SER A 147 0.69 0.63 8.68
N LEU A 148 -0.48 0.93 9.23
CA LEU A 148 -0.68 2.25 9.82
C LEU A 148 0.14 2.40 11.08
N SER A 149 0.25 1.34 11.87
CA SER A 149 1.05 1.39 13.08
C SER A 149 2.51 1.63 12.75
N LEU A 150 3.00 0.97 11.73
CA LEU A 150 4.39 1.14 11.34
C LEU A 150 4.65 2.55 10.87
N ILE A 151 3.71 3.13 10.17
CA ILE A 151 3.85 4.48 9.68
C ILE A 151 3.83 5.46 10.84
N HIS A 152 2.96 5.22 11.80
CA HIS A 152 2.90 6.08 12.96
C HIS A 152 4.18 6.01 13.78
N ILE A 153 4.76 4.84 13.85
CA ILE A 153 6.01 4.68 14.57
C ILE A 153 7.12 5.44 13.88
N SER A 154 7.11 5.43 12.58
CA SER A 154 8.14 6.11 11.81
C SER A 154 8.00 7.60 11.83
N GLU A 155 6.78 8.09 11.82
CA GLU A 155 6.56 9.51 11.74
C GLU A 155 7.13 10.35 12.86
N PRO A 156 6.99 9.95 14.09
CA PRO A 156 7.52 10.77 15.17
C PRO A 156 9.00 11.04 15.07
N THR A 157 9.71 10.16 14.43
CA THR A 157 11.15 10.34 14.35
C THR A 157 11.53 11.50 13.48
N ARG A 158 10.61 12.01 12.72
CA ARG A 158 10.89 13.15 11.88
C ARG A 158 10.92 14.44 12.65
N LEU A 159 10.35 14.38 13.81
CA LEU A 159 10.30 15.57 14.65
C LEU A 159 11.64 15.86 15.25
#